data_3fe68bed301af5d64e0b719620859de1
#
_entry.id   3fe68bed301af5d64e0b719620859de1
#
_cell.length_a   1.000
_cell.length_b   1.000
_cell.length_c   1.000
_cell.angle_alpha   90.00
_cell.angle_beta   90.00
_cell.angle_gamma   90.00
#
_symmetry.space_group_name_H-M   'P 1'
#
loop_
_entity.id
_entity.type
_entity.pdbx_description
1 polymer ?
#
loop_
_entity_poly.entity_id
_entity_poly.type
_entity_poly.pdbx_seq_one_letter_code
_entity_poly.pdbx_strand_id
1 'polypeptide(L)'
;RLHLTAHFNNEVNESVTHAATVRSAIVKLDGTAITERDDTPIVHTSNYKEMLTEAYETEKKAVETYRQILPLVEKIGDTELYDSLEVVYFDEQRSVEELRMMLKD
;
A
#
# COMPACT_ATOMS: atom_id res chain seq x y z
N ARG A 1 -23.12 0.37 1.82
CA ARG A 1 -22.47 1.41 2.62
C ARG A 1 -21.67 0.85 3.78
N LEU A 2 -22.27 -0.07 4.54
CA LEU A 2 -21.56 -0.69 5.66
C LEU A 2 -20.31 -1.44 5.20
N HIS A 3 -20.41 -2.16 4.08
CA HIS A 3 -19.26 -2.84 3.50
C HIS A 3 -18.16 -1.87 3.10
N LEU A 4 -18.54 -0.74 2.53
CA LEU A 4 -17.59 0.26 2.07
C LEU A 4 -16.88 0.90 3.25
N THR A 5 -17.62 1.25 4.32
CA THR A 5 -17.05 1.82 5.54
C THR A 5 -16.06 0.85 6.18
N ALA A 6 -16.46 -0.42 6.33
CA ALA A 6 -15.59 -1.45 6.89
C ALA A 6 -14.34 -1.66 6.04
N HIS A 7 -14.49 -1.67 4.71
CA HIS A 7 -13.36 -1.81 3.81
C HIS A 7 -12.34 -0.68 4.02
N PHE A 8 -12.79 0.58 4.00
CA PHE A 8 -11.87 1.71 4.15
C PHE A 8 -11.26 1.78 5.55
N ASN A 9 -11.98 1.37 6.60
CA ASN A 9 -11.41 1.29 7.94
C ASN A 9 -10.29 0.25 7.99
N ASN A 10 -10.48 -0.90 7.37
CA ASN A 10 -9.45 -1.93 7.27
C ASN A 10 -8.25 -1.44 6.49
N GLU A 11 -8.47 -0.73 5.38
CA GLU A 11 -7.40 -0.16 4.57
C GLU A 11 -6.56 0.86 5.36
N VAL A 12 -7.20 1.68 6.18
CA VAL A 12 -6.49 2.63 7.05
C VAL A 12 -5.60 1.88 8.04
N ASN A 13 -6.14 0.86 8.70
CA ASN A 13 -5.39 0.07 9.66
C ASN A 13 -4.21 -0.66 9.00
N GLU A 14 -4.41 -1.26 7.84
CA GLU A 14 -3.34 -1.90 7.07
C GLU A 14 -2.27 -0.88 6.66
N SER A 15 -2.68 0.29 6.20
CA SER A 15 -1.75 1.34 5.77
C SER A 15 -0.84 1.79 6.90
N VAL A 16 -1.37 1.92 8.12
CA VAL A 16 -0.56 2.27 9.29
C VAL A 16 0.46 1.16 9.58
N THR A 17 0.03 -0.10 9.52
CA THR A 17 0.92 -1.25 9.74
C THR A 17 2.00 -1.32 8.67
N HIS A 18 1.63 -1.15 7.40
CA HIS A 18 2.58 -1.15 6.28
C HIS A 18 3.59 -0.01 6.39
N ALA A 19 3.13 1.18 6.78
CA ALA A 19 4.02 2.33 6.98
C ALA A 19 5.05 2.05 8.07
N ALA A 20 4.65 1.40 9.16
CA ALA A 20 5.57 1.02 10.23
C ALA A 20 6.60 0.00 9.74
N THR A 21 6.17 -0.98 8.94
CA THR A 21 7.06 -1.99 8.35
C THR A 21 8.09 -1.34 7.44
N VAL A 22 7.65 -0.45 6.55
CA VAL A 22 8.54 0.25 5.61
C VAL A 22 9.49 1.17 6.34
N ARG A 23 9.01 1.89 7.35
CA ARG A 23 9.87 2.74 8.18
C ARG A 23 10.98 1.93 8.84
N SER A 24 10.64 0.79 9.42
CA SER A 24 11.61 -0.10 10.05
C SER A 24 12.64 -0.60 9.04
N ALA A 25 12.21 -0.92 7.83
CA ALA A 25 13.09 -1.37 6.76
C ALA A 25 14.08 -0.27 6.37
N ILE A 26 13.61 0.97 6.22
CA ILE A 26 14.45 2.11 5.88
C ILE A 26 15.53 2.32 6.96
N VAL A 27 15.14 2.29 8.22
CA VAL A 27 16.06 2.46 9.35
C VAL A 27 17.06 1.31 9.40
N LYS A 28 16.62 0.08 9.17
CA LYS A 28 17.51 -1.09 9.14
C LYS A 28 18.57 -0.98 8.06
N LEU A 29 18.27 -0.32 6.95
CA LEU A 29 19.20 -0.07 5.85
C LEU A 29 19.99 1.23 6.02
N ASP A 30 20.02 1.80 7.22
CA ASP A 30 20.70 3.06 7.54
C ASP A 30 20.15 4.27 6.78
N GLY A 31 18.92 4.18 6.30
CA GLY A 31 18.24 5.30 5.65
C GLY A 31 17.55 6.20 6.68
N THR A 32 17.07 7.33 6.20
CA THR A 32 16.27 8.25 6.99
C THR A 32 14.82 8.21 6.51
N ALA A 33 13.92 7.80 7.40
CA ALA A 33 12.49 7.81 7.11
C ALA A 33 11.97 9.25 7.25
N ILE A 34 11.44 9.78 6.14
CA ILE A 34 10.86 11.11 6.12
C ILE A 34 9.35 11.04 6.33
N THR A 35 8.76 12.14 6.79
CA THR A 35 7.32 12.24 7.02
C THR A 35 6.63 13.09 5.97
N GLU A 36 7.36 13.56 4.98
CA GLU A 36 6.82 14.35 3.90
C GLU A 36 5.88 13.50 3.04
N ARG A 37 4.77 14.10 2.66
CA ARG A 37 3.79 13.46 1.82
C ARG A 37 4.18 13.59 0.34
N ASP A 38 3.83 12.58 -0.45
CA ASP A 38 3.92 12.62 -1.90
C ASP A 38 3.12 13.82 -2.46
N ASP A 39 3.59 14.42 -3.55
CA ASP A 39 2.98 15.60 -4.17
C ASP A 39 1.67 15.31 -4.91
N THR A 40 1.30 14.04 -5.04
CA THR A 40 0.06 13.66 -5.73
C THR A 40 -1.14 14.34 -5.06
N PRO A 41 -1.97 15.08 -5.82
CA PRO A 41 -3.14 15.73 -5.24
C PRO A 41 -4.11 14.74 -4.63
N ILE A 42 -4.72 15.14 -3.51
CA ILE A 42 -5.78 14.35 -2.88
C ILE A 42 -7.10 14.73 -3.54
N VAL A 43 -7.83 13.73 -4.03
CA VAL A 43 -9.15 13.92 -4.61
C VAL A 43 -10.18 13.88 -3.48
N HIS A 44 -10.90 14.99 -3.29
CA HIS A 44 -11.96 15.09 -2.30
C HIS A 44 -13.30 14.88 -3.00
N THR A 45 -13.98 13.81 -2.67
CA THR A 45 -15.26 13.46 -3.30
C THR A 45 -16.15 12.71 -2.32
N SER A 46 -17.47 12.85 -2.49
CA SER A 46 -18.45 12.03 -1.80
C SER A 46 -19.04 10.93 -2.71
N ASN A 47 -18.59 10.89 -3.96
CA ASN A 47 -19.04 9.88 -4.92
C ASN A 47 -18.29 8.58 -4.67
N TYR A 48 -19.02 7.51 -4.36
CA TYR A 48 -18.42 6.23 -4.01
C TYR A 48 -17.58 5.63 -5.12
N LYS A 49 -18.04 5.76 -6.36
CA LYS A 49 -17.31 5.21 -7.50
C LYS A 49 -15.99 5.92 -7.71
N GLU A 50 -15.96 7.24 -7.52
CA GLU A 50 -14.72 8.00 -7.57
C GLU A 50 -13.79 7.61 -6.42
N MET A 51 -14.32 7.45 -5.21
CA MET A 51 -13.53 7.01 -4.05
C MET A 51 -12.88 5.66 -4.30
N LEU A 52 -13.64 4.71 -4.84
CA LEU A 52 -13.13 3.37 -5.15
C LEU A 52 -12.08 3.42 -6.27
N THR A 53 -12.32 4.25 -7.27
CA THR A 53 -11.39 4.40 -8.39
C THR A 53 -10.05 5.00 -7.92
N GLU A 54 -10.11 6.04 -7.09
CA GLU A 54 -8.89 6.64 -6.54
C GLU A 54 -8.14 5.67 -5.65
N ALA A 55 -8.84 4.92 -4.81
CA ALA A 55 -8.24 3.90 -3.96
C ALA A 55 -7.58 2.81 -4.82
N TYR A 56 -8.27 2.36 -5.87
CA TYR A 56 -7.76 1.35 -6.80
C TYR A 56 -6.46 1.82 -7.48
N GLU A 57 -6.45 3.04 -8.00
CA GLU A 57 -5.25 3.57 -8.67
C GLU A 57 -4.08 3.74 -7.69
N THR A 58 -4.36 4.18 -6.47
CA THR A 58 -3.36 4.32 -5.42
C THR A 58 -2.74 2.96 -5.05
N GLU A 59 -3.57 1.94 -4.86
CA GLU A 59 -3.09 0.61 -4.50
C GLU A 59 -2.32 -0.05 -5.65
N LYS A 60 -2.74 0.16 -6.91
CA LYS A 60 -2.00 -0.31 -8.07
C LYS A 60 -0.59 0.28 -8.12
N LYS A 61 -0.49 1.56 -7.83
CA LYS A 61 0.80 2.26 -7.79
C LYS A 61 1.69 1.68 -6.69
N ALA A 62 1.12 1.38 -5.54
CA ALA A 62 1.84 0.76 -4.43
C ALA A 62 2.35 -0.64 -4.82
N VAL A 63 1.51 -1.45 -5.43
CA VAL A 63 1.90 -2.80 -5.91
C VAL A 63 3.09 -2.70 -6.86
N GLU A 64 3.04 -1.77 -7.81
CA GLU A 64 4.12 -1.59 -8.77
C GLU A 64 5.42 -1.15 -8.09
N THR A 65 5.33 -0.28 -7.09
CA THR A 65 6.47 0.18 -6.32
C THR A 65 7.13 -0.99 -5.58
N TYR A 66 6.36 -1.83 -4.90
CA TYR A 66 6.90 -3.00 -4.20
C TYR A 66 7.48 -4.02 -5.17
N ARG A 67 6.87 -4.18 -6.34
CA ARG A 67 7.40 -5.07 -7.38
C ARG A 67 8.82 -4.64 -7.81
N GLN A 68 9.08 -3.35 -7.85
CA GLN A 68 10.39 -2.82 -8.21
C GLN A 68 11.39 -2.92 -7.05
N ILE A 69 10.93 -2.78 -5.83
CA ILE A 69 11.78 -2.80 -4.63
C ILE A 69 12.25 -4.21 -4.27
N LEU A 70 11.36 -5.20 -4.35
CA LEU A 70 11.67 -6.56 -3.89
C LEU A 70 12.94 -7.17 -4.51
N PRO A 71 13.17 -7.07 -5.83
CA PRO A 71 14.42 -7.59 -6.40
C PRO A 71 15.67 -6.91 -5.86
N LEU A 72 15.57 -5.62 -5.53
CA LEU A 72 16.69 -4.88 -4.95
C LEU A 72 17.00 -5.35 -3.53
N VAL A 73 15.96 -5.60 -2.75
CA VAL A 73 16.10 -6.13 -1.38
C VAL A 73 16.67 -7.54 -1.40
N GLU A 74 16.25 -8.36 -2.37
CA GLU A 74 16.78 -9.71 -2.53
C GLU A 74 18.29 -9.70 -2.72
N LYS A 75 18.81 -8.75 -3.51
CA LYS A 75 20.25 -8.61 -3.76
C LYS A 75 21.05 -8.27 -2.50
N ILE A 76 20.43 -7.63 -1.52
CA ILE A 76 21.08 -7.31 -0.25
C ILE A 76 21.30 -8.58 0.57
N GLY A 77 20.49 -9.61 0.37
CA GLY A 77 20.63 -10.89 1.04
C GLY A 77 20.00 -10.94 2.44
N ASP A 78 19.24 -9.91 2.81
CA ASP A 78 18.52 -9.89 4.10
C ASP A 78 17.14 -10.55 3.92
N THR A 79 17.07 -11.83 4.23
CA THR A 79 15.87 -12.64 4.05
C THR A 79 14.71 -12.15 4.92
N GLU A 80 14.98 -11.75 6.16
CA GLU A 80 13.94 -11.25 7.06
C GLU A 80 13.31 -9.96 6.51
N LEU A 81 14.15 -9.07 6.01
CA LEU A 81 13.69 -7.82 5.39
C LEU A 81 12.86 -8.10 4.14
N TYR A 82 13.35 -8.99 3.29
CA TYR A 82 12.63 -9.40 2.08
C TYR A 82 11.26 -9.98 2.42
N ASP A 83 11.21 -10.90 3.37
CA ASP A 83 9.95 -11.55 3.77
C ASP A 83 8.96 -10.52 4.32
N SER A 84 9.41 -9.58 5.14
CA SER A 84 8.56 -8.52 5.69
C SER A 84 7.93 -7.66 4.60
N LEU A 85 8.72 -7.27 3.61
CA LEU A 85 8.24 -6.45 2.51
C LEU A 85 7.37 -7.24 1.53
N GLU A 86 7.65 -8.53 1.36
CA GLU A 86 6.82 -9.41 0.53
C GLU A 86 5.42 -9.56 1.08
N VAL A 87 5.27 -9.65 2.41
CA VAL A 87 3.95 -9.68 3.06
C VAL A 87 3.17 -8.41 2.71
N VAL A 88 3.79 -7.24 2.79
CA VAL A 88 3.15 -5.98 2.42
C VAL A 88 2.74 -6.00 0.94
N TYR A 89 3.61 -6.48 0.09
CA TYR A 89 3.34 -6.59 -1.35
C TYR A 89 2.10 -7.46 -1.62
N PHE A 90 2.00 -8.62 -1.00
CA PHE A 90 0.83 -9.50 -1.16
C PHE A 90 -0.44 -8.87 -0.62
N ASP A 91 -0.36 -8.17 0.51
CA ASP A 91 -1.52 -7.45 1.06
C ASP A 91 -2.02 -6.38 0.09
N GLU A 92 -1.09 -5.62 -0.53
CA GLU A 92 -1.45 -4.60 -1.51
C GLU A 92 -2.06 -5.22 -2.76
N GLN A 93 -1.54 -6.35 -3.23
CA GLN A 93 -2.13 -7.07 -4.37
C GLN A 93 -3.56 -7.51 -4.06
N ARG A 94 -3.80 -8.00 -2.85
CA ARG A 94 -5.14 -8.41 -2.42
C ARG A 94 -6.09 -7.21 -2.40
N SER A 95 -5.63 -6.07 -1.90
CA SER A 95 -6.42 -4.84 -1.90
C SER A 95 -6.79 -4.40 -3.31
N VAL A 96 -5.86 -4.49 -4.26
CA VAL A 96 -6.13 -4.17 -5.67
C VAL A 96 -7.25 -5.07 -6.22
N GLU A 97 -7.17 -6.37 -5.96
CA GLU A 97 -8.20 -7.31 -6.44
C GLU A 97 -9.56 -7.04 -5.81
N GLU A 98 -9.60 -6.76 -4.50
CA GLU A 98 -10.85 -6.42 -3.82
C GLU A 98 -11.48 -5.17 -4.41
N LEU A 99 -10.68 -4.12 -4.61
CA LEU A 99 -11.17 -2.87 -5.21
C LEU A 99 -11.64 -3.07 -6.64
N ARG A 100 -10.92 -3.87 -7.43
CA ARG A 100 -11.31 -4.20 -8.78
C ARG A 100 -12.68 -4.88 -8.81
N MET A 101 -12.90 -5.81 -7.90
CA MET A 101 -14.19 -6.51 -7.79
C MET A 101 -15.30 -5.55 -7.37
N MET A 102 -15.03 -4.65 -6.44
CA MET A 102 -16.02 -3.65 -6.00
C MET A 102 -16.40 -2.69 -7.11
N LEU A 103 -15.44 -2.33 -7.97
CA LEU A 103 -15.68 -1.45 -9.11
C LEU A 103 -16.54 -2.09 -10.22
N LYS A 104 -16.59 -3.41 -10.28
CA LYS A 104 -17.44 -4.13 -11.24
C LYS A 104 -18.92 -4.06 -10.89
N ASP A 105 -19.23 -3.89 -9.62
CA ASP A 105 -20.60 -3.80 -9.15
C ASP A 105 -21.11 -2.37 -9.29
#